data_0fab43a04d8613199584e16ace62c9e7
#
_entry.id   0fab43a04d8613199584e16ace62c9e7
#
_cell.length_a   1.000
_cell.length_b   1.000
_cell.length_c   1.000
_cell.angle_alpha   90.00
_cell.angle_beta   90.00
_cell.angle_gamma   90.00
#
_symmetry.space_group_name_H-M   'P 1'
#
loop_
_entity.id
_entity.type
_entity.pdbx_description
1 polymer ?
#
loop_
_entity_poly.entity_id
_entity_poly.type
_entity_poly.pdbx_seq_one_letter_code
_entity_poly.pdbx_strand_id
1 'polypeptide(L)'
;MSKVIRCLTTDATVMAMAMDATDMVAEAERIHHPSAVVTAALGRLLTASSMMGILLKGRDDSVTLKLSGNGPAGTVMAVADSEGNARGYAANPVVEIPLKTNGKLDVSGAVGTQGMLYVMRDSGGAEPYVGCTPLVSGEIAEDVTYYYAVSEQPPTVCALGVLVNPDLTVQAAGGLLIQLLPFCPEAVIDQVEKNVAALEPMTVMLSKGMTPADICAKSLEGMPFDILDTYEPAYRCTCSRQKVERA
;
A
#
# COMPACT_ATOMS: atom_id res chain seq x y z
N MET A 1 5.10 -16.45 2.37
CA MET A 1 5.84 -15.26 2.86
C MET A 1 5.55 -14.10 1.93
N SER A 2 5.22 -12.94 2.51
CA SER A 2 5.04 -11.73 1.68
C SER A 2 6.34 -11.39 0.95
N LYS A 3 6.21 -10.88 -0.28
CA LYS A 3 7.35 -10.61 -1.14
C LYS A 3 7.17 -9.32 -1.91
N VAL A 4 8.23 -8.54 -2.00
CA VAL A 4 8.29 -7.32 -2.82
C VAL A 4 9.41 -7.45 -3.82
N ILE A 5 9.14 -7.05 -5.06
CA ILE A 5 10.14 -6.88 -6.12
C ILE A 5 10.14 -5.42 -6.53
N ARG A 6 11.32 -4.81 -6.58
CA ARG A 6 11.54 -3.46 -7.10
C ARG A 6 12.35 -3.54 -8.39
N CYS A 7 11.82 -2.93 -9.44
CA CYS A 7 12.39 -2.92 -10.78
C CYS A 7 12.68 -1.49 -11.22
N LEU A 8 13.64 -1.34 -12.11
CA LEU A 8 13.96 -0.08 -12.79
C LEU A 8 14.14 -0.36 -14.28
N THR A 9 13.55 0.45 -15.14
CA THR A 9 13.82 0.37 -16.58
C THR A 9 15.30 0.67 -16.87
N THR A 10 15.86 0.03 -17.88
CA THR A 10 17.30 0.15 -18.21
C THR A 10 17.72 1.57 -18.58
N ASP A 11 16.79 2.39 -19.04
CA ASP A 11 16.97 3.82 -19.30
C ASP A 11 16.74 4.71 -18.06
N ALA A 12 16.46 4.07 -16.89
CA ALA A 12 16.22 4.73 -15.62
C ALA A 12 15.08 5.77 -15.65
N THR A 13 14.03 5.56 -16.46
CA THR A 13 12.88 6.47 -16.57
C THR A 13 11.68 6.06 -15.73
N VAL A 14 11.53 4.76 -15.44
CA VAL A 14 10.39 4.21 -14.68
C VAL A 14 10.87 3.25 -13.60
N MET A 15 10.43 3.48 -12.38
CA MET A 15 10.54 2.52 -11.26
C MET A 15 9.20 1.85 -11.06
N ALA A 16 9.18 0.52 -10.97
CA ALA A 16 8.00 -0.26 -10.60
C ALA A 16 8.30 -1.13 -9.38
N MET A 17 7.34 -1.25 -8.48
CA MET A 17 7.41 -2.09 -7.31
C MET A 17 6.10 -2.85 -7.16
N ALA A 18 6.15 -4.18 -7.16
CA ALA A 18 4.98 -5.03 -6.90
C ALA A 18 5.17 -5.83 -5.62
N MET A 19 4.08 -6.03 -4.89
CA MET A 19 4.05 -6.71 -3.60
C MET A 19 2.94 -7.76 -3.55
N ASP A 20 3.28 -8.97 -3.14
CA ASP A 20 2.36 -9.92 -2.52
C ASP A 20 2.42 -9.72 -1.01
N ALA A 21 1.34 -9.22 -0.43
CA ALA A 21 1.20 -8.91 0.99
C ALA A 21 0.28 -9.92 1.72
N THR A 22 -0.08 -11.03 1.09
CA THR A 22 -1.11 -11.95 1.60
C THR A 22 -0.82 -12.40 3.03
N ASP A 23 0.40 -12.88 3.31
CA ASP A 23 0.75 -13.33 4.66
C ASP A 23 0.80 -12.19 5.69
N MET A 24 1.24 -10.99 5.29
CA MET A 24 1.25 -9.81 6.16
C MET A 24 -0.16 -9.43 6.58
N VAL A 25 -1.09 -9.40 5.62
CA VAL A 25 -2.49 -9.04 5.89
C VAL A 25 -3.22 -10.15 6.65
N ALA A 26 -2.94 -11.41 6.34
CA ALA A 26 -3.47 -12.56 7.10
C ALA A 26 -3.02 -12.54 8.57
N GLU A 27 -1.77 -12.15 8.85
CA GLU A 27 -1.29 -12.02 10.22
C GLU A 27 -1.97 -10.85 10.95
N ALA A 28 -2.22 -9.72 10.26
CA ALA A 28 -2.98 -8.61 10.82
C ALA A 28 -4.45 -9.02 11.12
N GLU A 29 -5.08 -9.79 10.23
CA GLU A 29 -6.41 -10.35 10.45
C GLU A 29 -6.43 -11.26 11.68
N ARG A 30 -5.49 -12.19 11.77
CA ARG A 30 -5.35 -13.12 12.90
C ARG A 30 -5.19 -12.42 14.25
N ILE A 31 -4.50 -11.26 14.29
CA ILE A 31 -4.24 -10.51 15.52
C ILE A 31 -5.43 -9.66 15.93
N HIS A 32 -6.04 -8.96 14.97
CA HIS A 32 -7.03 -7.94 15.24
C HIS A 32 -8.48 -8.41 15.06
N HIS A 33 -8.71 -9.56 14.42
CA HIS A 33 -10.03 -10.12 14.11
C HIS A 33 -11.01 -9.08 13.52
N PRO A 34 -10.61 -8.31 12.49
CA PRO A 34 -11.46 -7.28 11.92
C PRO A 34 -12.55 -7.90 11.03
N SER A 35 -13.63 -7.17 10.80
CA SER A 35 -14.60 -7.54 9.75
C SER A 35 -13.96 -7.48 8.37
N ALA A 36 -14.55 -8.17 7.39
CA ALA A 36 -13.99 -8.28 6.04
C ALA A 36 -13.64 -6.92 5.41
N VAL A 37 -14.50 -5.92 5.55
CA VAL A 37 -14.27 -4.58 5.00
C VAL A 37 -13.11 -3.85 5.70
N VAL A 38 -12.97 -4.01 7.01
CA VAL A 38 -11.86 -3.41 7.78
C VAL A 38 -10.56 -4.16 7.50
N THR A 39 -10.60 -5.49 7.31
CA THR A 39 -9.46 -6.28 6.83
C THR A 39 -8.97 -5.73 5.48
N ALA A 40 -9.90 -5.43 4.56
CA ALA A 40 -9.56 -4.86 3.27
C ALA A 40 -8.95 -3.45 3.41
N ALA A 41 -9.51 -2.58 4.25
CA ALA A 41 -8.98 -1.24 4.49
C ALA A 41 -7.60 -1.27 5.13
N LEU A 42 -7.44 -2.01 6.23
CA LEU A 42 -6.16 -2.13 6.93
C LEU A 42 -5.10 -2.81 6.06
N GLY A 43 -5.46 -3.87 5.33
CA GLY A 43 -4.56 -4.60 4.45
C GLY A 43 -4.03 -3.74 3.29
N ARG A 44 -4.88 -2.92 2.66
CA ARG A 44 -4.45 -1.94 1.66
C ARG A 44 -3.48 -0.92 2.26
N LEU A 45 -3.78 -0.42 3.45
CA LEU A 45 -2.91 0.56 4.11
C LEU A 45 -1.56 -0.05 4.54
N LEU A 46 -1.55 -1.27 5.05
CA LEU A 46 -0.34 -2.03 5.37
C LEU A 46 0.52 -2.24 4.10
N THR A 47 -0.09 -2.65 3.00
CA THR A 47 0.60 -2.84 1.72
C THR A 47 1.21 -1.54 1.22
N ALA A 48 0.45 -0.44 1.23
CA ALA A 48 0.94 0.88 0.82
C ALA A 48 2.09 1.34 1.73
N SER A 49 1.93 1.24 3.06
CA SER A 49 2.97 1.64 4.00
C SER A 49 4.25 0.81 3.85
N SER A 50 4.14 -0.50 3.62
CA SER A 50 5.27 -1.39 3.37
C SER A 50 6.06 -0.95 2.12
N MET A 51 5.38 -0.73 0.99
CA MET A 51 6.02 -0.25 -0.23
C MET A 51 6.65 1.13 -0.05
N MET A 52 5.99 2.04 0.67
CA MET A 52 6.55 3.37 0.97
C MET A 52 7.72 3.30 1.95
N GLY A 53 7.72 2.36 2.87
CA GLY A 53 8.82 2.08 3.77
C GLY A 53 10.09 1.69 3.04
N ILE A 54 9.99 0.80 2.06
CA ILE A 54 11.12 0.35 1.22
C ILE A 54 11.75 1.51 0.42
N LEU A 55 11.03 2.60 0.20
CA LEU A 55 11.57 3.79 -0.47
C LEU A 55 12.33 4.74 0.47
N LEU A 56 12.33 4.48 1.76
CA LEU A 56 13.12 5.25 2.74
C LEU A 56 14.63 4.99 2.54
N LYS A 57 15.44 5.98 2.88
CA LYS A 57 16.89 5.92 2.65
C LYS A 57 17.68 5.43 3.85
N GLY A 58 17.22 5.77 5.05
CA GLY A 58 17.88 5.39 6.29
C GLY A 58 17.41 4.03 6.80
N ARG A 59 18.32 3.23 7.35
CA ARG A 59 18.01 1.90 7.86
C ARG A 59 17.01 1.93 9.03
N ASP A 60 17.09 2.97 9.84
CA ASP A 60 16.24 3.14 11.04
C ASP A 60 15.03 4.05 10.76
N ASP A 61 14.87 4.49 9.50
CA ASP A 61 13.74 5.31 9.09
C ASP A 61 12.43 4.52 9.15
N SER A 62 11.35 5.25 9.41
CA SER A 62 10.01 4.68 9.35
C SER A 62 9.02 5.64 8.69
N VAL A 63 7.97 5.07 8.12
CA VAL A 63 6.83 5.81 7.58
C VAL A 63 5.55 5.38 8.28
N THR A 64 4.74 6.35 8.66
CA THR A 64 3.40 6.14 9.22
C THR A 64 2.37 6.70 8.27
N LEU A 65 1.43 5.88 7.84
CA LEU A 65 0.23 6.28 7.12
C LEU A 65 -0.96 6.24 8.08
N LYS A 66 -1.68 7.37 8.18
CA LYS A 66 -2.88 7.49 9.00
C LYS A 66 -4.02 8.02 8.16
N LEU A 67 -5.07 7.22 8.02
CA LEU A 67 -6.35 7.64 7.47
C LEU A 67 -7.26 8.09 8.61
N SER A 68 -7.77 9.31 8.50
CA SER A 68 -8.72 9.89 9.45
C SER A 68 -9.94 10.36 8.68
N GLY A 69 -10.79 9.41 8.29
CA GLY A 69 -12.03 9.65 7.55
C GLY A 69 -13.25 9.72 8.47
N ASN A 70 -14.40 10.05 7.88
CA ASN A 70 -15.69 10.13 8.56
C ASN A 70 -16.48 8.80 8.56
N GLY A 71 -15.84 7.70 8.12
CA GLY A 71 -16.48 6.38 8.10
C GLY A 71 -16.44 5.67 9.45
N PRO A 72 -17.21 4.58 9.60
CA PRO A 72 -17.37 3.86 10.87
C PRO A 72 -16.11 3.12 11.33
N ALA A 73 -15.15 2.81 10.45
CA ALA A 73 -13.87 2.22 10.86
C ALA A 73 -13.02 3.15 11.73
N GLY A 74 -13.35 4.46 11.74
CA GLY A 74 -12.58 5.48 12.44
C GLY A 74 -11.18 5.63 11.85
N THR A 75 -10.19 5.88 12.71
CA THR A 75 -8.81 5.98 12.28
C THR A 75 -8.27 4.60 11.89
N VAL A 76 -7.69 4.50 10.68
CA VAL A 76 -6.89 3.35 10.26
C VAL A 76 -5.43 3.80 10.14
N MET A 77 -4.52 3.08 10.77
CA MET A 77 -3.11 3.46 10.82
C MET A 77 -2.21 2.27 10.51
N ALA A 78 -1.16 2.54 9.75
CA ALA A 78 -0.08 1.58 9.48
C ALA A 78 1.28 2.27 9.59
N VAL A 79 2.27 1.54 10.10
CA VAL A 79 3.66 1.99 10.22
C VAL A 79 4.55 0.95 9.56
N ALA A 80 5.48 1.38 8.73
CA ALA A 80 6.47 0.50 8.12
C ALA A 80 7.89 1.02 8.33
N ASP A 81 8.85 0.09 8.40
CA ASP A 81 10.28 0.36 8.39
C ASP A 81 10.86 0.34 6.96
N SER A 82 12.17 0.63 6.85
CA SER A 82 12.88 0.66 5.56
C SER A 82 13.09 -0.73 4.93
N GLU A 83 12.83 -1.82 5.65
CA GLU A 83 12.79 -3.19 5.12
C GLU A 83 11.38 -3.60 4.66
N GLY A 84 10.40 -2.69 4.82
CA GLY A 84 8.99 -2.92 4.47
C GLY A 84 8.21 -3.72 5.50
N ASN A 85 8.77 -4.09 6.65
CA ASN A 85 7.98 -4.70 7.71
C ASN A 85 6.96 -3.70 8.21
N ALA A 86 5.70 -4.11 8.31
CA ALA A 86 4.64 -3.20 8.69
C ALA A 86 3.83 -3.74 9.88
N ARG A 87 3.16 -2.82 10.56
CA ARG A 87 2.16 -3.05 11.60
C ARG A 87 1.10 -1.97 11.53
N GLY A 88 -0.09 -2.27 11.99
CA GLY A 88 -1.16 -1.28 11.95
C GLY A 88 -2.39 -1.75 12.70
N TYR A 89 -3.39 -0.88 12.77
CA TYR A 89 -4.69 -1.16 13.39
C TYR A 89 -5.78 -0.27 12.81
N ALA A 90 -7.03 -0.64 13.04
CA ALA A 90 -8.19 0.21 12.88
C ALA A 90 -8.82 0.50 14.24
N ALA A 91 -9.26 1.75 14.45
CA ALA A 91 -9.88 2.15 15.73
C ALA A 91 -11.12 1.32 16.03
N ASN A 92 -11.93 1.05 15.00
CA ASN A 92 -13.08 0.17 15.09
C ASN A 92 -12.85 -1.03 14.16
N PRO A 93 -12.33 -2.16 14.66
CA PRO A 93 -12.00 -3.31 13.81
C PRO A 93 -13.23 -4.04 13.27
N VAL A 94 -14.38 -3.93 13.94
CA VAL A 94 -15.62 -4.61 13.52
C VAL A 94 -16.60 -3.55 13.02
N VAL A 95 -16.82 -3.54 11.71
CA VAL A 95 -17.76 -2.66 11.02
C VAL A 95 -18.58 -3.50 10.06
N GLU A 96 -19.90 -3.44 10.17
CA GLU A 96 -20.83 -4.11 9.27
C GLU A 96 -21.52 -3.08 8.39
N ILE A 97 -21.18 -3.09 7.10
CA ILE A 97 -21.81 -2.27 6.08
C ILE A 97 -22.14 -3.14 4.86
N PRO A 98 -23.16 -2.76 4.08
CA PRO A 98 -23.52 -3.50 2.87
C PRO A 98 -22.37 -3.55 1.87
N LEU A 99 -22.34 -4.60 1.06
CA LEU A 99 -21.48 -4.64 -0.11
C LEU A 99 -21.89 -3.57 -1.12
N LYS A 100 -20.96 -3.14 -1.95
CA LYS A 100 -21.26 -2.31 -3.13
C LYS A 100 -22.17 -3.07 -4.09
N THR A 101 -22.88 -2.35 -4.96
CA THR A 101 -23.79 -2.93 -5.96
C THR A 101 -23.12 -3.95 -6.89
N ASN A 102 -21.80 -3.89 -7.05
CA ASN A 102 -21.00 -4.84 -7.81
C ASN A 102 -20.50 -6.04 -6.98
N GLY A 103 -21.01 -6.22 -5.75
CA GLY A 103 -20.65 -7.32 -4.84
C GLY A 103 -19.29 -7.18 -4.15
N LYS A 104 -18.58 -6.05 -4.33
CA LYS A 104 -17.28 -5.79 -3.65
C LYS A 104 -17.49 -5.19 -2.27
N LEU A 105 -16.49 -5.38 -1.39
CA LEU A 105 -16.41 -4.70 -0.10
C LEU A 105 -16.38 -3.18 -0.29
N ASP A 106 -17.17 -2.46 0.50
CA ASP A 106 -17.23 -0.99 0.43
C ASP A 106 -16.19 -0.35 1.36
N VAL A 107 -14.93 -0.39 0.92
CA VAL A 107 -13.82 0.18 1.70
C VAL A 107 -14.01 1.68 1.90
N SER A 108 -14.44 2.40 0.87
CA SER A 108 -14.73 3.83 0.97
C SER A 108 -15.85 4.14 1.97
N GLY A 109 -16.88 3.29 2.03
CA GLY A 109 -17.94 3.41 3.05
C GLY A 109 -17.42 3.16 4.47
N ALA A 110 -16.48 2.23 4.66
CA ALA A 110 -15.89 1.96 5.97
C ALA A 110 -14.93 3.06 6.43
N VAL A 111 -14.07 3.58 5.54
CA VAL A 111 -13.09 4.63 5.84
C VAL A 111 -13.74 6.01 5.87
N GLY A 112 -14.69 6.23 4.96
CA GLY A 112 -15.27 7.55 4.70
C GLY A 112 -14.51 8.30 3.61
N THR A 113 -15.22 9.23 2.96
CA THR A 113 -14.69 10.05 1.86
C THR A 113 -14.33 11.47 2.27
N GLN A 114 -14.67 11.85 3.50
CA GLN A 114 -14.34 13.15 4.07
C GLN A 114 -13.34 12.95 5.21
N GLY A 115 -12.18 13.54 5.06
CA GLY A 115 -11.10 13.39 6.02
C GLY A 115 -9.72 13.59 5.39
N MET A 116 -8.70 13.10 6.06
CA MET A 116 -7.30 13.34 5.69
C MET A 116 -6.51 12.03 5.68
N LEU A 117 -5.61 11.91 4.71
CA LEU A 117 -4.46 11.01 4.75
C LEU A 117 -3.26 11.79 5.29
N TYR A 118 -2.66 11.30 6.36
CA TYR A 118 -1.39 11.78 6.89
C TYR A 118 -0.29 10.78 6.57
N VAL A 119 0.84 11.28 6.09
CA VAL A 119 2.07 10.52 5.87
C VAL A 119 3.17 11.15 6.70
N MET A 120 3.63 10.44 7.72
CA MET A 120 4.68 10.90 8.60
C MET A 120 5.94 10.08 8.37
N ARG A 121 7.07 10.75 8.13
CA ARG A 121 8.38 10.10 7.96
C ARG A 121 9.27 10.50 9.13
N ASP A 122 9.72 9.47 9.85
CA ASP A 122 10.68 9.63 10.94
C ASP A 122 12.03 9.11 10.46
N SER A 123 13.01 10.00 10.38
CA SER A 123 14.40 9.72 10.02
C SER A 123 15.35 9.92 11.22
N GLY A 124 14.82 9.80 12.46
CA GLY A 124 15.59 9.96 13.68
C GLY A 124 15.98 11.41 14.00
N GLY A 125 15.40 12.40 13.32
CA GLY A 125 15.57 13.82 13.61
C GLY A 125 14.77 14.30 14.82
N ALA A 126 14.87 15.60 15.13
CA ALA A 126 14.13 16.19 16.26
C ALA A 126 12.62 16.16 16.06
N GLU A 127 12.16 16.30 14.81
CA GLU A 127 10.75 16.24 14.45
C GLU A 127 10.57 15.44 13.16
N PRO A 128 9.53 14.56 13.07
CA PRO A 128 9.22 13.85 11.84
C PRO A 128 8.65 14.81 10.77
N TYR A 129 8.93 14.55 9.52
CA TYR A 129 8.22 15.21 8.43
C TYR A 129 6.77 14.71 8.37
N VAL A 130 5.82 15.63 8.26
CA VAL A 130 4.40 15.32 8.15
C VAL A 130 3.82 15.96 6.90
N GLY A 131 3.44 15.12 5.93
CA GLY A 131 2.62 15.50 4.80
C GLY A 131 1.15 15.10 5.06
N CYS A 132 0.21 15.89 4.56
CA CYS A 132 -1.20 15.54 4.64
C CYS A 132 -1.97 15.99 3.40
N THR A 133 -2.95 15.20 2.99
CA THR A 133 -3.85 15.50 1.87
C THR A 133 -5.28 15.11 2.22
N PRO A 134 -6.30 15.82 1.69
CA PRO A 134 -7.66 15.36 1.83
C PRO A 134 -7.85 14.00 1.16
N LEU A 135 -8.75 13.18 1.70
CA LEU A 135 -9.20 11.96 1.03
C LEU A 135 -9.95 12.32 -0.25
N VAL A 136 -9.64 11.62 -1.33
CA VAL A 136 -10.31 11.79 -2.63
C VAL A 136 -11.37 10.73 -2.87
N SER A 137 -11.17 9.52 -2.37
CA SER A 137 -12.13 8.42 -2.55
C SER A 137 -12.35 7.57 -1.30
N GLY A 138 -11.39 7.51 -0.38
CA GLY A 138 -11.40 6.55 0.74
C GLY A 138 -11.12 5.10 0.32
N GLU A 139 -10.76 4.85 -0.95
CA GLU A 139 -10.34 3.53 -1.46
C GLU A 139 -8.86 3.25 -1.20
N ILE A 140 -8.15 4.21 -0.62
CA ILE A 140 -6.74 4.16 -0.18
C ILE A 140 -5.75 4.25 -1.34
N ALA A 141 -5.89 3.47 -2.41
CA ALA A 141 -4.96 3.51 -3.54
C ALA A 141 -4.97 4.88 -4.24
N GLU A 142 -6.15 5.42 -4.49
CA GLU A 142 -6.33 6.74 -5.09
C GLU A 142 -5.87 7.86 -4.14
N ASP A 143 -6.12 7.70 -2.84
CA ASP A 143 -5.70 8.66 -1.81
C ASP A 143 -4.15 8.73 -1.71
N VAL A 144 -3.48 7.57 -1.81
CA VAL A 144 -2.01 7.48 -1.87
C VAL A 144 -1.47 8.08 -3.18
N THR A 145 -2.11 7.78 -4.32
CA THR A 145 -1.75 8.38 -5.61
C THR A 145 -1.85 9.91 -5.56
N TYR A 146 -2.93 10.42 -4.99
CA TYR A 146 -3.14 11.86 -4.83
C TYR A 146 -2.10 12.50 -3.88
N TYR A 147 -1.75 11.81 -2.79
CA TYR A 147 -0.67 12.25 -1.90
C TYR A 147 0.66 12.42 -2.66
N TYR A 148 1.04 11.46 -3.49
CA TYR A 148 2.26 11.58 -4.30
C TYR A 148 2.19 12.77 -5.25
N ALA A 149 1.08 12.95 -5.93
CA ALA A 149 0.91 14.04 -6.89
C ALA A 149 1.02 15.43 -6.26
N VAL A 150 0.53 15.60 -5.02
CA VAL A 150 0.46 16.92 -4.36
C VAL A 150 1.67 17.19 -3.47
N SER A 151 2.16 16.17 -2.74
CA SER A 151 3.17 16.35 -1.69
C SER A 151 4.57 15.90 -2.09
N GLU A 152 4.69 14.88 -2.94
CA GLU A 152 5.99 14.28 -3.30
C GLU A 152 6.46 14.66 -4.71
N GLN A 153 5.55 15.10 -5.56
CA GLN A 153 5.75 15.53 -6.95
C GLN A 153 6.04 14.42 -7.99
N PRO A 154 6.70 13.27 -7.73
CA PRO A 154 6.86 12.27 -8.77
C PRO A 154 5.49 11.70 -9.17
N PRO A 155 5.16 11.70 -10.47
CA PRO A 155 3.95 11.06 -10.96
C PRO A 155 3.96 9.59 -10.58
N THR A 156 2.95 9.18 -9.82
CA THR A 156 2.89 7.85 -9.21
C THR A 156 1.56 7.19 -9.49
N VAL A 157 1.59 5.93 -9.87
CA VAL A 157 0.41 5.04 -9.92
C VAL A 157 0.48 4.12 -8.71
N CYS A 158 -0.61 4.03 -7.95
CA CYS A 158 -0.75 3.09 -6.86
C CYS A 158 -2.00 2.23 -7.11
N ALA A 159 -1.82 0.92 -7.12
CA ALA A 159 -2.91 -0.04 -7.16
C ALA A 159 -2.81 -0.98 -5.96
N LEU A 160 -3.90 -1.15 -5.22
CA LEU A 160 -3.98 -1.96 -4.01
C LEU A 160 -5.18 -2.90 -4.10
N GLY A 161 -5.04 -4.10 -3.56
CA GLY A 161 -6.14 -5.04 -3.50
C GLY A 161 -6.03 -5.98 -2.31
N VAL A 162 -7.18 -6.28 -1.70
CA VAL A 162 -7.33 -7.31 -0.68
C VAL A 162 -8.60 -8.07 -0.96
N LEU A 163 -8.52 -9.38 -1.03
CA LEU A 163 -9.63 -10.30 -1.20
C LEU A 163 -9.79 -11.13 0.06
N VAL A 164 -10.95 -11.05 0.66
CA VAL A 164 -11.31 -11.74 1.91
C VAL A 164 -12.35 -12.79 1.60
N ASN A 165 -12.15 -13.99 2.08
CA ASN A 165 -13.09 -15.10 1.97
C ASN A 165 -14.32 -14.90 2.88
N PRO A 166 -15.43 -15.60 2.64
CA PRO A 166 -16.61 -15.56 3.51
C PRO A 166 -16.33 -15.97 4.99
N ASP A 167 -15.31 -16.77 5.22
CA ASP A 167 -14.85 -17.18 6.55
C ASP A 167 -13.90 -16.16 7.21
N LEU A 168 -13.76 -14.98 6.60
CA LEU A 168 -12.92 -13.85 7.00
C LEU A 168 -11.40 -14.06 6.77
N THR A 169 -10.95 -15.21 6.29
CA THR A 169 -9.54 -15.42 5.95
C THR A 169 -9.13 -14.60 4.74
N VAL A 170 -7.88 -14.18 4.69
CA VAL A 170 -7.34 -13.41 3.56
C VAL A 170 -6.93 -14.36 2.44
N GLN A 171 -7.59 -14.25 1.28
CA GLN A 171 -7.29 -15.07 0.11
C GLN A 171 -6.11 -14.50 -0.69
N ALA A 172 -6.08 -13.19 -0.91
CA ALA A 172 -5.02 -12.50 -1.62
C ALA A 172 -4.96 -11.04 -1.18
N ALA A 173 -3.76 -10.52 -0.99
CA ALA A 173 -3.52 -9.10 -0.74
C ALA A 173 -2.23 -8.67 -1.44
N GLY A 174 -2.23 -7.47 -2.01
CA GLY A 174 -1.02 -6.94 -2.64
C GLY A 174 -1.20 -5.58 -3.25
N GLY A 175 -0.12 -5.08 -3.83
CA GLY A 175 -0.08 -3.75 -4.42
C GLY A 175 0.97 -3.62 -5.52
N LEU A 176 0.78 -2.58 -6.32
CA LEU A 176 1.69 -2.13 -7.34
C LEU A 176 1.88 -0.62 -7.16
N LEU A 177 3.13 -0.18 -7.18
CA LEU A 177 3.52 1.22 -7.18
C LEU A 177 4.43 1.46 -8.38
N ILE A 178 4.07 2.41 -9.25
CA ILE A 178 4.90 2.81 -10.38
C ILE A 178 5.20 4.30 -10.23
N GLN A 179 6.46 4.68 -10.38
CA GLN A 179 6.90 6.07 -10.32
C GLN A 179 7.64 6.43 -11.61
N LEU A 180 7.21 7.52 -12.22
CA LEU A 180 7.95 8.13 -13.31
C LEU A 180 9.11 8.96 -12.72
N LEU A 181 10.31 8.70 -13.19
CA LEU A 181 11.50 9.40 -12.73
C LEU A 181 11.68 10.73 -13.50
N PRO A 182 12.47 11.68 -12.97
CA PRO A 182 12.67 12.95 -13.65
C PRO A 182 13.11 12.80 -15.11
N PHE A 183 12.55 13.64 -15.99
CA PHE A 183 12.82 13.64 -17.44
C PHE A 183 12.31 12.41 -18.20
N CYS A 184 11.35 11.65 -17.63
CA CYS A 184 10.69 10.55 -18.33
C CYS A 184 10.06 11.07 -19.64
N PRO A 185 10.39 10.48 -20.81
CA PRO A 185 9.83 10.90 -22.09
C PRO A 185 8.32 10.62 -22.18
N GLU A 186 7.57 11.49 -22.89
CA GLU A 186 6.12 11.36 -23.06
C GLU A 186 5.72 10.00 -23.66
N ALA A 187 6.47 9.50 -24.63
CA ALA A 187 6.22 8.17 -25.20
C ALA A 187 6.33 7.01 -24.20
N VAL A 188 7.17 7.16 -23.15
CA VAL A 188 7.28 6.18 -22.06
C VAL A 188 6.09 6.32 -21.12
N ILE A 189 5.63 7.54 -20.86
CA ILE A 189 4.42 7.81 -20.07
C ILE A 189 3.21 7.15 -20.73
N ASP A 190 2.99 7.38 -22.02
CA ASP A 190 1.91 6.77 -22.81
C ASP A 190 1.95 5.23 -22.75
N GLN A 191 3.17 4.66 -22.82
CA GLN A 191 3.33 3.20 -22.71
C GLN A 191 2.98 2.67 -21.32
N VAL A 192 3.40 3.37 -20.26
CA VAL A 192 3.05 3.01 -18.87
C VAL A 192 1.54 3.09 -18.67
N GLU A 193 0.90 4.16 -19.11
CA GLU A 193 -0.56 4.33 -19.01
C GLU A 193 -1.31 3.20 -19.71
N LYS A 194 -0.88 2.86 -20.94
CA LYS A 194 -1.45 1.76 -21.70
C LYS A 194 -1.29 0.41 -20.97
N ASN A 195 -0.11 0.14 -20.44
CA ASN A 195 0.15 -1.09 -19.69
C ASN A 195 -0.72 -1.17 -18.43
N VAL A 196 -0.76 -0.08 -17.64
CA VAL A 196 -1.57 -0.02 -16.41
C VAL A 196 -3.05 -0.20 -16.71
N ALA A 197 -3.56 0.42 -17.76
CA ALA A 197 -4.97 0.26 -18.18
C ALA A 197 -5.33 -1.18 -18.59
N ALA A 198 -4.34 -1.97 -19.03
CA ALA A 198 -4.52 -3.37 -19.42
C ALA A 198 -4.35 -4.34 -18.24
N LEU A 199 -3.92 -3.88 -17.06
CA LEU A 199 -3.75 -4.75 -15.88
C LEU A 199 -5.11 -5.19 -15.32
N GLU A 200 -5.17 -6.44 -14.93
CA GLU A 200 -6.27 -6.93 -14.12
C GLU A 200 -6.13 -6.42 -12.67
N PRO A 201 -7.21 -6.42 -11.87
CA PRO A 201 -7.10 -6.09 -10.46
C PRO A 201 -6.03 -6.93 -9.75
N MET A 202 -5.30 -6.31 -8.81
CA MET A 202 -4.20 -6.95 -8.08
C MET A 202 -4.58 -8.32 -7.49
N THR A 203 -5.76 -8.40 -6.86
CA THR A 203 -6.25 -9.64 -6.26
C THR A 203 -6.50 -10.74 -7.28
N VAL A 204 -6.91 -10.39 -8.49
CA VAL A 204 -7.13 -11.35 -9.59
C VAL A 204 -5.78 -11.89 -10.08
N MET A 205 -4.79 -11.04 -10.29
CA MET A 205 -3.46 -11.46 -10.73
C MET A 205 -2.81 -12.38 -9.69
N LEU A 206 -2.84 -12.02 -8.42
CA LEU A 206 -2.31 -12.84 -7.32
C LEU A 206 -3.06 -14.17 -7.18
N SER A 207 -4.39 -14.16 -7.27
CA SER A 207 -5.19 -15.39 -7.21
C SER A 207 -4.95 -16.35 -8.38
N LYS A 208 -4.47 -15.83 -9.52
CA LYS A 208 -4.01 -16.64 -10.67
C LYS A 208 -2.59 -17.16 -10.48
N GLY A 209 -1.94 -16.88 -9.35
CA GLY A 209 -0.59 -17.31 -9.04
C GLY A 209 0.53 -16.46 -9.66
N MET A 210 0.20 -15.25 -10.16
CA MET A 210 1.23 -14.33 -10.62
C MET A 210 2.11 -13.87 -9.45
N THR A 211 3.41 -13.93 -9.66
CA THR A 211 4.39 -13.42 -8.70
C THR A 211 4.53 -11.89 -8.81
N PRO A 212 5.08 -11.20 -7.79
CA PRO A 212 5.42 -9.78 -7.92
C PRO A 212 6.32 -9.47 -9.13
N ALA A 213 7.22 -10.39 -9.50
CA ALA A 213 8.06 -10.23 -10.70
C ALA A 213 7.24 -10.26 -12.00
N ASP A 214 6.24 -11.16 -12.08
CA ASP A 214 5.35 -11.24 -13.24
C ASP A 214 4.48 -9.98 -13.35
N ILE A 215 4.04 -9.43 -12.22
CA ILE A 215 3.25 -8.19 -12.17
C ILE A 215 4.09 -7.00 -12.62
N CYS A 216 5.35 -6.88 -12.15
CA CYS A 216 6.29 -5.88 -12.63
C CYS A 216 6.53 -6.03 -14.15
N ALA A 217 6.80 -7.24 -14.63
CA ALA A 217 7.03 -7.50 -16.05
C ALA A 217 5.83 -7.08 -16.91
N LYS A 218 4.61 -7.37 -16.46
CA LYS A 218 3.39 -6.99 -17.16
C LYS A 218 3.16 -5.47 -17.12
N SER A 219 3.46 -4.81 -16.01
CA SER A 219 3.34 -3.35 -15.89
C SER A 219 4.38 -2.59 -16.72
N LEU A 220 5.53 -3.19 -16.97
CA LEU A 220 6.63 -2.65 -17.77
C LEU A 220 6.72 -3.29 -19.17
N GLU A 221 5.63 -3.87 -19.67
CA GLU A 221 5.63 -4.52 -20.99
C GLU A 221 6.10 -3.56 -22.08
N GLY A 222 7.03 -4.04 -22.92
CA GLY A 222 7.67 -3.24 -23.96
C GLY A 222 8.83 -2.35 -23.51
N MET A 223 9.14 -2.33 -22.22
CA MET A 223 10.25 -1.57 -21.62
C MET A 223 11.25 -2.55 -20.97
N PRO A 224 12.51 -2.61 -21.41
CA PRO A 224 13.53 -3.42 -20.75
C PRO A 224 13.76 -2.91 -19.32
N PHE A 225 13.87 -3.82 -18.35
CA PHE A 225 14.07 -3.47 -16.95
C PHE A 225 14.97 -4.49 -16.24
N ASP A 226 15.56 -4.06 -15.14
CA ASP A 226 16.30 -4.90 -14.21
C ASP A 226 15.58 -4.96 -12.84
N ILE A 227 15.69 -6.10 -12.17
CA ILE A 227 15.28 -6.22 -10.78
C ILE A 227 16.40 -5.63 -9.92
N LEU A 228 16.08 -4.55 -9.19
CA LEU A 228 17.04 -3.92 -8.29
C LEU A 228 17.14 -4.65 -6.96
N ASP A 229 15.99 -4.93 -6.36
CA ASP A 229 15.93 -5.47 -5.01
C ASP A 229 14.75 -6.43 -4.85
N THR A 230 14.91 -7.33 -3.89
CA THR A 230 13.86 -8.22 -3.40
C THR A 230 13.80 -8.13 -1.89
N TYR A 231 12.58 -7.94 -1.35
CA TYR A 231 12.33 -7.88 0.10
C TYR A 231 11.33 -8.96 0.51
N GLU A 232 11.41 -9.39 1.75
CA GLU A 232 10.48 -10.34 2.38
C GLU A 232 9.85 -9.71 3.64
N PRO A 233 8.99 -8.69 3.45
CA PRO A 233 8.39 -7.98 4.56
C PRO A 233 7.39 -8.85 5.31
N ALA A 234 7.22 -8.56 6.60
CA ALA A 234 6.30 -9.26 7.45
C ALA A 234 5.51 -8.28 8.33
N TYR A 235 4.37 -8.76 8.87
CA TYR A 235 3.70 -8.06 9.95
C TYR A 235 4.56 -8.18 11.22
N ARG A 236 5.16 -7.06 11.66
CA ARG A 236 6.06 -7.05 12.82
C ARG A 236 5.73 -5.93 13.78
N CYS A 237 5.43 -6.27 15.03
CA CYS A 237 5.34 -5.32 16.12
C CYS A 237 6.69 -5.21 16.83
N THR A 238 7.29 -4.03 16.85
CA THR A 238 8.51 -3.71 17.58
C THR A 238 8.23 -3.07 18.95
N CYS A 239 7.01 -3.20 19.45
CA CYS A 239 6.61 -2.70 20.77
C CYS A 239 7.40 -3.41 21.87
N SER A 240 7.84 -2.65 22.86
CA SER A 240 8.42 -3.18 24.08
C SER A 240 7.93 -2.35 25.25
N ARG A 241 7.90 -2.98 26.47
CA ARG A 241 7.54 -2.28 27.69
C ARG A 241 8.38 -1.02 27.90
N GLN A 242 9.69 -1.11 27.63
CA GLN A 242 10.60 0.04 27.76
C GLN A 242 10.27 1.19 26.79
N LYS A 243 9.80 0.87 25.56
CA LYS A 243 9.37 1.91 24.60
C LYS A 243 8.07 2.58 25.05
N VAL A 244 7.13 1.80 25.61
CA VAL A 244 5.85 2.34 26.11
C VAL A 244 6.05 3.19 27.38
N GLU A 245 6.98 2.81 28.26
CA GLU A 245 7.29 3.57 29.49
C GLU A 245 8.08 4.88 29.20
N ARG A 246 8.62 5.05 27.99
CA ARG A 246 9.35 6.27 27.55
C ARG A 246 8.47 7.25 26.76
N ALA A 247 7.32 6.81 26.26
CA ALA A 247 6.39 7.61 25.47
C ALA A 247 5.43 8.37 26.40
#